data_0f09d317d6a02ec0df7beb8b28782a20
#
_entry.id   0f09d317d6a02ec0df7beb8b28782a20
#
_cell.length_a   1.000
_cell.length_b   1.000
_cell.length_c   1.000
_cell.angle_alpha   90.00
_cell.angle_beta   90.00
_cell.angle_gamma   90.00
#
_symmetry.space_group_name_H-M   'P 1'
#
loop_
_entity.id
_entity.type
_entity.pdbx_description
1 polymer ?
#
loop_
_entity_poly.entity_id
_entity_poly.type
_entity_poly.pdbx_seq_one_letter_code
_entity_poly.pdbx_strand_id
1 'polypeptide(L)'
;MSKIIESIKYFPAGYCTSNLALLFKGQKRKKMVFPACVYLLKHREHGYILYDTGYHYEIKSKLRYLYYRLGTPMQMKKEDQIDCLLQATGISPDDISYVILSHFHPDHLGGAACFKNACFLVTERAYQVYQKPSFKDLIFKEFTPDHFEESVKIMQPQETNSLFPYTATEDIFGDGSILLSSHDGHAKGQGCLFLPEYQLFIGADLCWGIDLLPLTEQMRWIPSQVQDNVETYLENVNFLRSLLNQGIDVLVSHDPINCVERILDEKMDLS
;
A
#
# COMPACT_ATOMS: atom_id res chain seq x y z
N MET A 1 -4.59 -22.21 19.20
CA MET A 1 -3.46 -21.31 19.55
C MET A 1 -3.88 -19.90 19.22
N SER A 2 -3.52 -18.89 20.03
CA SER A 2 -3.81 -17.50 19.69
C SER A 2 -2.98 -17.09 18.48
N LYS A 3 -3.56 -16.32 17.56
CA LYS A 3 -2.87 -15.83 16.36
C LYS A 3 -1.65 -14.96 16.70
N ILE A 4 -0.63 -14.99 15.85
CA ILE A 4 0.60 -14.18 16.02
C ILE A 4 0.28 -12.70 15.72
N ILE A 5 -0.51 -12.44 14.68
CA ILE A 5 -1.09 -11.11 14.41
C ILE A 5 -2.38 -11.01 15.22
N GLU A 6 -2.37 -10.21 16.29
CA GLU A 6 -3.48 -10.08 17.24
C GLU A 6 -4.64 -9.23 16.70
N SER A 7 -4.34 -8.25 15.85
CA SER A 7 -5.35 -7.41 15.21
C SER A 7 -4.86 -6.77 13.92
N ILE A 8 -5.82 -6.51 13.03
CA ILE A 8 -5.63 -5.76 11.80
C ILE A 8 -6.63 -4.61 11.83
N LYS A 9 -6.15 -3.38 11.74
CA LYS A 9 -6.98 -2.17 11.60
C LYS A 9 -6.59 -1.46 10.31
N TYR A 10 -7.51 -0.67 9.76
CA TYR A 10 -7.19 0.18 8.63
C TYR A 10 -7.56 1.65 8.92
N PHE A 11 -6.90 2.55 8.22
CA PHE A 11 -7.12 3.99 8.30
C PHE A 11 -7.14 4.58 6.89
N PRO A 12 -8.23 5.27 6.49
CA PRO A 12 -8.27 6.01 5.24
C PRO A 12 -7.54 7.35 5.40
N ALA A 13 -6.23 7.34 5.15
CA ALA A 13 -5.35 8.51 5.36
C ALA A 13 -5.35 9.45 4.13
N GLY A 14 -6.48 10.10 3.89
CA GLY A 14 -6.74 10.92 2.70
C GLY A 14 -7.31 10.11 1.54
N TYR A 15 -7.72 10.82 0.49
CA TYR A 15 -8.24 10.18 -0.74
C TYR A 15 -8.05 11.07 -1.95
N CYS A 16 -8.08 10.47 -3.14
CA CYS A 16 -8.25 11.20 -4.39
C CYS A 16 -9.58 10.84 -5.06
N THR A 17 -9.96 11.61 -6.07
CA THR A 17 -11.17 11.35 -6.84
C THR A 17 -10.89 11.35 -8.34
N SER A 18 -11.53 10.46 -9.06
CA SER A 18 -11.49 10.45 -10.51
C SER A 18 -12.86 10.11 -11.10
N ASN A 19 -12.97 10.11 -12.42
CA ASN A 19 -14.18 9.73 -13.14
C ASN A 19 -13.93 8.41 -13.86
N LEU A 20 -14.79 7.42 -13.62
CA LEU A 20 -14.65 6.08 -14.19
C LEU A 20 -14.50 6.10 -15.72
N ALA A 21 -15.25 6.97 -16.41
CA ALA A 21 -15.15 7.13 -17.88
C ALA A 21 -13.83 7.76 -18.35
N LEU A 22 -13.08 8.43 -17.48
CA LEU A 22 -11.74 8.93 -17.77
C LEU A 22 -10.66 7.87 -17.54
N LEU A 23 -10.93 6.92 -16.65
CA LEU A 23 -10.00 5.84 -16.32
C LEU A 23 -10.11 4.67 -17.30
N PHE A 24 -11.33 4.25 -17.65
CA PHE A 24 -11.58 3.04 -18.43
C PHE A 24 -12.45 3.29 -19.66
N LYS A 25 -12.14 2.62 -20.76
CA LYS A 25 -12.94 2.64 -22.00
C LYS A 25 -14.30 1.99 -21.76
N GLY A 26 -15.33 2.44 -22.45
CA GLY A 26 -16.68 1.87 -22.38
C GLY A 26 -17.48 2.20 -21.13
N GLN A 27 -16.89 2.90 -20.14
CA GLN A 27 -17.56 3.22 -18.90
C GLN A 27 -18.35 4.53 -18.96
N LYS A 28 -19.48 4.58 -18.22
CA LYS A 28 -20.26 5.80 -18.03
C LYS A 28 -19.57 6.75 -17.04
N ARG A 29 -19.91 8.03 -17.08
CA ARG A 29 -19.44 9.01 -16.10
C ARG A 29 -19.96 8.65 -14.71
N LYS A 30 -19.03 8.31 -13.81
CA LYS A 30 -19.28 8.03 -12.39
C LYS A 30 -18.09 8.55 -11.61
N LYS A 31 -18.34 9.40 -10.61
CA LYS A 31 -17.28 9.83 -9.68
C LYS A 31 -16.87 8.64 -8.83
N MET A 32 -15.59 8.38 -8.78
CA MET A 32 -14.97 7.36 -7.93
C MET A 32 -14.13 8.05 -6.86
N VAL A 33 -14.10 7.47 -5.67
CA VAL A 33 -13.23 7.85 -4.56
C VAL A 33 -12.20 6.75 -4.40
N PHE A 34 -10.94 7.13 -4.31
CA PHE A 34 -9.80 6.24 -4.12
C PHE A 34 -9.15 6.62 -2.79
N PRO A 35 -9.51 5.97 -1.68
CA PRO A 35 -8.86 6.21 -0.38
C PRO A 35 -7.40 5.78 -0.43
N ALA A 36 -6.54 6.39 0.36
CA ALA A 36 -5.21 5.88 0.66
C ALA A 36 -5.32 5.05 1.94
N CYS A 37 -5.53 3.74 1.79
CA CYS A 37 -5.69 2.83 2.91
C CYS A 37 -4.33 2.50 3.54
N VAL A 38 -4.24 2.73 4.84
CA VAL A 38 -3.10 2.34 5.68
C VAL A 38 -3.53 1.21 6.59
N TYR A 39 -2.75 0.16 6.69
CA TYR A 39 -3.07 -0.99 7.55
C TYR A 39 -2.16 -1.01 8.76
N LEU A 40 -2.74 -1.15 9.95
CA LEU A 40 -2.04 -1.32 11.22
C LEU A 40 -2.21 -2.75 11.71
N LEU A 41 -1.10 -3.46 11.80
CA LEU A 41 -1.03 -4.81 12.34
C LEU A 41 -0.50 -4.75 13.78
N LYS A 42 -1.12 -5.49 14.70
CA LYS A 42 -0.60 -5.71 16.05
C LYS A 42 0.03 -7.09 16.09
N HIS A 43 1.35 -7.14 16.10
CA HIS A 43 2.10 -8.38 16.24
C HIS A 43 2.41 -8.65 17.72
N ARG A 44 2.27 -9.90 18.15
CA ARG A 44 2.45 -10.30 19.56
C ARG A 44 3.83 -9.93 20.11
N GLU A 45 4.88 -10.18 19.34
CA GLU A 45 6.28 -9.98 19.78
C GLU A 45 6.89 -8.70 19.24
N HIS A 46 6.47 -8.24 18.06
CA HIS A 46 7.08 -7.10 17.37
C HIS A 46 6.29 -5.79 17.50
N GLY A 47 5.20 -5.78 18.27
CA GLY A 47 4.44 -4.56 18.53
C GLY A 47 3.60 -4.10 17.34
N TYR A 48 3.50 -2.79 17.13
CA TYR A 48 2.71 -2.22 16.05
C TYR A 48 3.52 -2.11 14.75
N ILE A 49 2.95 -2.59 13.67
CA ILE A 49 3.51 -2.58 12.32
C ILE A 49 2.54 -1.84 11.42
N LEU A 50 3.00 -0.81 10.76
CA LEU A 50 2.21 -0.05 9.81
C LEU A 50 2.56 -0.46 8.38
N TYR A 51 1.58 -0.67 7.53
CA TYR A 51 1.75 -0.87 6.10
C TYR A 51 1.23 0.35 5.36
N ASP A 52 2.15 1.07 4.70
CA ASP A 52 2.01 2.39 4.14
C ASP A 52 1.68 3.49 5.16
N THR A 53 1.62 4.75 4.73
CA THR A 53 1.43 5.91 5.61
C THR A 53 0.45 6.95 5.09
N GLY A 54 -0.22 6.66 3.96
CA GLY A 54 -1.19 7.56 3.36
C GLY A 54 -0.61 8.86 2.82
N TYR A 55 -1.48 9.84 2.57
CA TYR A 55 -1.11 11.17 2.12
C TYR A 55 -0.54 12.06 3.23
N HIS A 56 0.12 13.14 2.84
CA HIS A 56 0.43 14.28 3.70
C HIS A 56 -0.47 15.46 3.36
N TYR A 57 -1.02 16.15 4.36
CA TYR A 57 -1.94 17.28 4.15
C TYR A 57 -1.26 18.51 3.52
N GLU A 58 0.06 18.67 3.69
CA GLU A 58 0.88 19.71 3.05
C GLU A 58 1.94 19.10 2.15
N ILE A 59 2.03 19.56 0.91
CA ILE A 59 3.12 19.21 -0.01
C ILE A 59 3.93 20.48 -0.30
N LYS A 60 5.22 20.47 0.07
CA LYS A 60 6.11 21.63 -0.02
C LYS A 60 6.68 21.88 -1.42
N SER A 61 6.85 20.83 -2.22
CA SER A 61 7.44 20.91 -3.58
C SER A 61 6.44 21.43 -4.60
N LYS A 62 6.48 22.74 -4.92
CA LYS A 62 5.47 23.41 -5.74
C LYS A 62 5.31 22.87 -7.17
N LEU A 63 6.39 22.52 -7.89
CA LEU A 63 6.32 22.14 -9.31
C LEU A 63 5.91 20.66 -9.49
N ARG A 64 6.55 19.73 -8.77
CA ARG A 64 6.19 18.32 -8.80
C ARG A 64 4.77 18.11 -8.28
N TYR A 65 4.39 18.86 -7.24
CA TYR A 65 3.05 18.81 -6.69
C TYR A 65 1.98 19.27 -7.67
N LEU A 66 2.22 20.34 -8.43
CA LEU A 66 1.27 20.77 -9.45
C LEU A 66 1.04 19.68 -10.49
N TYR A 67 2.10 19.02 -10.94
CA TYR A 67 2.01 17.91 -11.87
C TYR A 67 1.22 16.75 -11.26
N TYR A 68 1.56 16.34 -10.03
CA TYR A 68 0.86 15.29 -9.30
C TYR A 68 -0.63 15.61 -9.13
N ARG A 69 -0.96 16.82 -8.68
CA ARG A 69 -2.33 17.28 -8.42
C ARG A 69 -3.20 17.33 -9.68
N LEU A 70 -2.62 17.56 -10.85
CA LEU A 70 -3.36 17.53 -12.11
C LEU A 70 -3.84 16.12 -12.47
N GLY A 71 -3.05 15.10 -12.18
CA GLY A 71 -3.39 13.69 -12.37
C GLY A 71 -4.21 13.08 -11.22
N THR A 72 -3.92 13.51 -9.99
CA THR A 72 -4.44 12.93 -8.76
C THR A 72 -4.95 14.05 -7.83
N PRO A 73 -6.20 14.52 -8.01
CA PRO A 73 -6.78 15.57 -7.16
C PRO A 73 -7.04 15.05 -5.75
N MET A 74 -6.00 15.10 -4.92
CA MET A 74 -6.00 14.69 -3.52
C MET A 74 -6.94 15.60 -2.70
N GLN A 75 -7.67 14.99 -1.76
CA GLN A 75 -8.45 15.65 -0.73
C GLN A 75 -8.09 15.08 0.64
N MET A 76 -7.64 15.94 1.54
CA MET A 76 -7.20 15.58 2.87
C MET A 76 -7.25 16.79 3.79
N LYS A 77 -7.64 16.59 5.04
CA LYS A 77 -7.47 17.54 6.13
C LYS A 77 -6.31 17.07 7.01
N LYS A 78 -5.83 17.94 7.88
CA LYS A 78 -4.77 17.58 8.83
C LYS A 78 -5.18 16.43 9.74
N GLU A 79 -6.43 16.40 10.15
CA GLU A 79 -7.00 15.37 11.02
C GLU A 79 -7.06 13.97 10.37
N ASP A 80 -7.01 13.93 9.02
CA ASP A 80 -7.00 12.68 8.24
C ASP A 80 -5.56 12.12 8.09
N GLN A 81 -4.53 12.81 8.59
CA GLN A 81 -3.16 12.31 8.53
C GLN A 81 -2.97 11.16 9.51
N ILE A 82 -2.17 10.18 9.14
CA ILE A 82 -2.07 8.90 9.85
C ILE A 82 -1.68 9.05 11.32
N ASP A 83 -0.81 9.99 11.67
CA ASP A 83 -0.43 10.26 13.06
C ASP A 83 -1.63 10.75 13.88
N CYS A 84 -2.48 11.62 13.34
CA CYS A 84 -3.71 12.07 13.98
C CYS A 84 -4.74 10.93 14.11
N LEU A 85 -4.88 10.12 13.06
CA LEU A 85 -5.80 8.97 13.06
C LEU A 85 -5.39 7.92 14.10
N LEU A 86 -4.10 7.62 14.24
CA LEU A 86 -3.56 6.72 15.27
C LEU A 86 -3.84 7.27 16.67
N GLN A 87 -3.50 8.55 16.91
CA GLN A 87 -3.74 9.22 18.21
C GLN A 87 -5.21 9.21 18.62
N ALA A 88 -6.13 9.34 17.67
CA ALA A 88 -7.57 9.24 17.94
C ALA A 88 -7.99 7.84 18.44
N THR A 89 -7.19 6.79 18.18
CA THR A 89 -7.39 5.44 18.72
C THR A 89 -6.54 5.15 19.97
N GLY A 90 -5.81 6.13 20.48
CA GLY A 90 -4.95 6.00 21.66
C GLY A 90 -3.57 5.42 21.37
N ILE A 91 -3.15 5.35 20.11
CA ILE A 91 -1.83 4.84 19.69
C ILE A 91 -0.96 6.03 19.29
N SER A 92 0.21 6.15 19.94
CA SER A 92 1.19 7.16 19.55
C SER A 92 1.96 6.76 18.29
N PRO A 93 2.34 7.69 17.40
CA PRO A 93 3.32 7.40 16.36
C PRO A 93 4.62 6.79 16.88
N ASP A 94 5.01 7.10 18.12
CA ASP A 94 6.20 6.55 18.78
C ASP A 94 6.04 5.07 19.18
N ASP A 95 4.80 4.54 19.23
CA ASP A 95 4.52 3.13 19.52
C ASP A 95 4.69 2.24 18.26
N ILE A 96 4.86 2.83 17.09
CA ILE A 96 5.03 2.09 15.84
C ILE A 96 6.47 1.58 15.75
N SER A 97 6.64 0.27 15.80
CA SER A 97 7.95 -0.38 15.74
C SER A 97 8.47 -0.51 14.31
N TYR A 98 7.58 -0.78 13.35
CA TYR A 98 7.92 -0.98 11.94
C TYR A 98 6.96 -0.25 11.04
N VAL A 99 7.49 0.32 9.96
CA VAL A 99 6.71 0.84 8.83
C VAL A 99 7.15 0.10 7.57
N ILE A 100 6.25 -0.64 6.96
CA ILE A 100 6.48 -1.29 5.67
C ILE A 100 5.96 -0.35 4.60
N LEU A 101 6.83 0.16 3.75
CA LEU A 101 6.43 0.96 2.61
C LEU A 101 6.31 0.07 1.37
N SER A 102 5.12 0.00 0.81
CA SER A 102 4.89 -0.75 -0.42
C SER A 102 5.71 -0.17 -1.57
N HIS A 103 5.62 1.14 -1.74
CA HIS A 103 6.39 1.93 -2.70
C HIS A 103 6.41 3.42 -2.27
N PHE A 104 6.98 4.31 -3.08
CA PHE A 104 7.27 5.68 -2.65
C PHE A 104 6.38 6.75 -3.29
N HIS A 105 5.19 6.42 -3.80
CA HIS A 105 4.23 7.41 -4.23
C HIS A 105 3.67 8.21 -3.05
N PRO A 106 3.17 9.44 -3.26
CA PRO A 106 2.78 10.35 -2.18
C PRO A 106 1.67 9.83 -1.25
N ASP A 107 0.80 8.99 -1.76
CA ASP A 107 -0.32 8.37 -1.04
C ASP A 107 0.06 7.14 -0.22
N HIS A 108 1.32 6.71 -0.31
CA HIS A 108 1.91 5.64 0.50
C HIS A 108 2.97 6.16 1.46
N LEU A 109 3.71 7.20 1.01
CA LEU A 109 4.84 7.75 1.73
C LEU A 109 4.50 8.95 2.61
N GLY A 110 3.36 9.63 2.36
CA GLY A 110 3.09 10.98 2.85
C GLY A 110 3.22 11.18 4.36
N GLY A 111 2.83 10.20 5.17
CA GLY A 111 2.91 10.27 6.63
C GLY A 111 4.22 9.73 7.23
N ALA A 112 5.18 9.22 6.44
CA ALA A 112 6.34 8.49 6.96
C ALA A 112 7.22 9.31 7.92
N ALA A 113 7.35 10.63 7.72
CA ALA A 113 8.11 11.51 8.61
C ALA A 113 7.58 11.58 10.05
N CYS A 114 6.36 11.11 10.31
CA CYS A 114 5.79 11.07 11.66
C CYS A 114 6.37 9.92 12.51
N PHE A 115 6.96 8.89 11.90
CA PHE A 115 7.41 7.66 12.58
C PHE A 115 8.91 7.63 12.79
N LYS A 116 9.39 8.50 13.70
CA LYS A 116 10.83 8.72 13.95
C LYS A 116 11.54 7.54 14.61
N ASN A 117 10.80 6.69 15.32
CA ASN A 117 11.36 5.56 16.06
C ASN A 117 11.22 4.23 15.31
N ALA A 118 10.51 4.23 14.18
CA ALA A 118 10.23 3.01 13.44
C ALA A 118 11.41 2.56 12.57
N CYS A 119 11.57 1.24 12.43
CA CYS A 119 12.38 0.64 11.38
C CYS A 119 11.54 0.58 10.09
N PHE A 120 12.06 1.12 8.99
CA PHE A 120 11.38 1.10 7.70
C PHE A 120 11.78 -0.14 6.90
N LEU A 121 10.79 -0.92 6.46
CA LEU A 121 11.01 -2.09 5.62
C LEU A 121 10.58 -1.77 4.19
N VAL A 122 11.51 -1.96 3.25
CA VAL A 122 11.26 -1.69 1.83
C VAL A 122 11.93 -2.77 0.98
N THR A 123 11.38 -3.06 -0.18
CA THR A 123 12.06 -3.96 -1.12
C THR A 123 13.30 -3.30 -1.72
N GLU A 124 14.29 -4.10 -2.08
CA GLU A 124 15.53 -3.60 -2.68
C GLU A 124 15.27 -2.74 -3.92
N ARG A 125 14.40 -3.19 -4.82
CA ARG A 125 14.10 -2.47 -6.06
C ARG A 125 13.37 -1.15 -5.83
N ALA A 126 12.42 -1.10 -4.90
CA ALA A 126 11.76 0.14 -4.52
C ALA A 126 12.77 1.13 -3.91
N TYR A 127 13.67 0.66 -3.05
CA TYR A 127 14.71 1.49 -2.47
C TYR A 127 15.71 2.04 -3.50
N GLN A 128 16.09 1.24 -4.50
CA GLN A 128 16.92 1.73 -5.62
C GLN A 128 16.28 2.90 -6.37
N VAL A 129 14.94 2.86 -6.57
CA VAL A 129 14.19 3.99 -7.16
C VAL A 129 14.20 5.19 -6.22
N TYR A 130 13.99 4.99 -4.92
CA TYR A 130 14.07 6.06 -3.92
C TYR A 130 15.44 6.75 -3.91
N GLN A 131 16.51 5.98 -4.02
CA GLN A 131 17.87 6.55 -4.04
C GLN A 131 18.10 7.46 -5.25
N LYS A 132 17.62 7.06 -6.44
CA LYS A 132 17.84 7.76 -7.73
C LYS A 132 16.52 7.98 -8.48
N PRO A 133 15.58 8.78 -7.92
CA PRO A 133 14.28 8.96 -8.52
C PRO A 133 14.35 9.80 -9.80
N SER A 134 13.63 9.38 -10.82
CA SER A 134 13.30 10.22 -11.97
C SER A 134 12.15 11.18 -11.63
N PHE A 135 11.89 12.14 -12.49
CA PHE A 135 10.73 13.04 -12.29
C PHE A 135 9.39 12.28 -12.31
N LYS A 136 9.29 11.21 -13.08
CA LYS A 136 8.07 10.40 -13.23
C LYS A 136 7.76 9.55 -12.00
N ASP A 137 8.75 9.20 -11.20
CA ASP A 137 8.56 8.35 -10.02
C ASP A 137 7.81 9.09 -8.90
N LEU A 138 7.63 10.42 -9.00
CA LEU A 138 6.85 11.25 -8.08
C LEU A 138 7.21 11.08 -6.61
N ILE A 139 8.49 10.79 -6.33
CA ILE A 139 9.00 10.58 -4.98
C ILE A 139 9.31 11.94 -4.33
N PHE A 140 8.71 12.19 -3.17
CA PHE A 140 8.88 13.39 -2.38
C PHE A 140 9.65 13.05 -1.11
N LYS A 141 11.00 13.14 -1.17
CA LYS A 141 11.89 12.78 -0.06
C LYS A 141 11.64 13.58 1.22
N GLU A 142 10.99 14.75 1.12
CA GLU A 142 10.57 15.54 2.27
C GLU A 142 9.53 14.84 3.19
N PHE A 143 8.95 13.73 2.74
CA PHE A 143 8.03 12.93 3.54
C PHE A 143 8.71 11.80 4.33
N THR A 144 10.00 11.55 4.11
CA THR A 144 10.77 10.63 4.95
C THR A 144 11.39 11.37 6.14
N PRO A 145 11.60 10.70 7.30
CA PRO A 145 12.34 11.29 8.40
C PRO A 145 13.81 11.52 8.01
N ASP A 146 14.48 12.48 8.67
CA ASP A 146 15.85 12.86 8.33
C ASP A 146 16.85 11.69 8.41
N HIS A 147 16.61 10.73 9.30
CA HIS A 147 17.42 9.53 9.50
C HIS A 147 16.89 8.31 8.73
N PHE A 148 16.05 8.49 7.71
CA PHE A 148 15.40 7.40 6.98
C PHE A 148 16.40 6.37 6.44
N GLU A 149 17.48 6.82 5.82
CA GLU A 149 18.48 5.92 5.21
C GLU A 149 19.23 5.07 6.26
N GLU A 150 19.28 5.52 7.53
CA GLU A 150 19.87 4.80 8.65
C GLU A 150 18.89 3.79 9.27
N SER A 151 17.59 4.06 9.16
CA SER A 151 16.50 3.26 9.75
C SER A 151 15.86 2.28 8.77
N VAL A 152 16.27 2.29 7.49
CA VAL A 152 15.72 1.40 6.49
C VAL A 152 16.39 0.03 6.51
N LYS A 153 15.58 -1.03 6.52
CA LYS A 153 16.00 -2.42 6.29
C LYS A 153 15.51 -2.85 4.92
N ILE A 154 16.43 -3.32 4.10
CA ILE A 154 16.14 -3.79 2.73
C ILE A 154 15.68 -5.22 2.77
N MET A 155 14.53 -5.47 2.13
CA MET A 155 13.93 -6.78 1.98
C MET A 155 14.19 -7.32 0.57
N GLN A 156 14.52 -8.62 0.48
CA GLN A 156 14.90 -9.29 -0.76
C GLN A 156 14.12 -10.58 -0.96
N PRO A 157 12.82 -10.54 -1.33
CA PRO A 157 12.04 -11.72 -1.61
C PRO A 157 12.64 -12.50 -2.78
N GLN A 158 13.24 -13.67 -2.52
CA GLN A 158 13.96 -14.46 -3.52
C GLN A 158 13.43 -15.89 -3.67
N GLU A 159 12.81 -16.43 -2.62
CA GLU A 159 12.38 -17.82 -2.59
C GLU A 159 10.88 -17.93 -2.34
N THR A 160 10.24 -18.93 -2.93
CA THR A 160 8.84 -19.22 -2.63
C THR A 160 8.71 -19.88 -1.26
N ASN A 161 7.77 -19.41 -0.45
CA ASN A 161 7.45 -19.99 0.83
C ASN A 161 6.31 -21.03 0.69
N SER A 162 6.37 -22.13 1.41
CA SER A 162 5.30 -23.16 1.40
C SER A 162 3.94 -22.63 1.85
N LEU A 163 3.92 -21.58 2.69
CA LEU A 163 2.69 -20.91 3.11
C LEU A 163 2.09 -20.05 2.01
N PHE A 164 2.89 -19.60 1.04
CA PHE A 164 2.46 -18.80 -0.10
C PHE A 164 3.27 -19.14 -1.36
N PRO A 165 2.92 -20.25 -2.04
CA PRO A 165 3.71 -20.80 -3.16
C PRO A 165 3.49 -20.09 -4.49
N TYR A 166 2.81 -18.93 -4.50
CA TYR A 166 2.40 -18.24 -5.73
C TYR A 166 3.43 -17.25 -6.28
N THR A 167 4.35 -16.78 -5.45
CA THR A 167 5.45 -15.89 -5.82
C THR A 167 6.56 -15.96 -4.77
N ALA A 168 7.74 -15.43 -5.11
CA ALA A 168 8.82 -15.31 -4.15
C ALA A 168 8.45 -14.35 -3.00
N THR A 169 8.79 -14.74 -1.78
CA THR A 169 8.51 -13.96 -0.57
C THR A 169 9.71 -13.95 0.36
N GLU A 170 9.73 -12.99 1.27
CA GLU A 170 10.59 -12.99 2.44
C GLU A 170 9.71 -12.96 3.68
N ASP A 171 9.96 -13.87 4.62
CA ASP A 171 9.34 -13.88 5.93
C ASP A 171 9.99 -12.80 6.78
N ILE A 172 9.24 -11.73 7.07
CA ILE A 172 9.77 -10.51 7.70
C ILE A 172 10.42 -10.79 9.05
N PHE A 173 9.80 -11.68 9.84
CA PHE A 173 10.22 -12.02 11.21
C PHE A 173 10.72 -13.45 11.37
N GLY A 174 10.58 -14.29 10.37
CA GLY A 174 10.99 -15.70 10.42
C GLY A 174 10.02 -16.61 11.17
N ASP A 175 8.81 -16.14 11.46
CA ASP A 175 7.77 -16.86 12.22
C ASP A 175 6.54 -17.23 11.37
N GLY A 176 6.56 -16.91 10.08
CA GLY A 176 5.48 -17.21 9.15
C GLY A 176 4.28 -16.28 9.26
N SER A 177 4.33 -15.21 10.07
CA SER A 177 3.19 -14.32 10.30
C SER A 177 2.94 -13.34 9.17
N ILE A 178 4.02 -12.78 8.59
CA ILE A 178 3.97 -11.77 7.52
C ILE A 178 4.99 -12.12 6.44
N LEU A 179 4.52 -12.46 5.26
CA LEU A 179 5.33 -12.71 4.08
C LEU A 179 5.27 -11.51 3.15
N LEU A 180 6.43 -10.93 2.83
CA LEU A 180 6.57 -9.82 1.88
C LEU A 180 6.94 -10.36 0.51
N SER A 181 6.21 -9.98 -0.53
CA SER A 181 6.56 -10.20 -1.94
C SER A 181 6.90 -8.90 -2.64
N SER A 182 7.61 -8.96 -3.77
CA SER A 182 8.01 -7.81 -4.56
C SER A 182 7.44 -7.90 -5.97
N HIS A 183 6.73 -6.87 -6.42
CA HIS A 183 6.08 -6.82 -7.71
C HIS A 183 6.46 -5.54 -8.45
N ASP A 184 6.62 -5.66 -9.78
CA ASP A 184 6.74 -4.51 -10.69
C ASP A 184 5.37 -4.19 -11.32
N GLY A 185 5.31 -3.18 -12.13
CA GLY A 185 4.13 -2.83 -12.94
C GLY A 185 3.59 -1.46 -12.60
N HIS A 186 3.00 -1.25 -11.42
CA HIS A 186 2.62 0.08 -10.96
C HIS A 186 3.86 0.89 -10.57
N ALA A 187 4.65 0.38 -9.69
CA ALA A 187 5.95 0.90 -9.28
C ALA A 187 6.97 -0.23 -9.24
N LYS A 188 8.24 0.08 -9.45
CA LYS A 188 9.31 -0.93 -9.39
C LYS A 188 9.49 -1.44 -7.97
N GLY A 189 9.43 -2.76 -7.84
CA GLY A 189 9.67 -3.43 -6.59
C GLY A 189 8.60 -3.16 -5.52
N GLN A 190 7.37 -2.87 -5.92
CA GLN A 190 6.28 -2.66 -4.97
C GLN A 190 6.14 -3.85 -4.03
N GLY A 191 6.25 -3.60 -2.72
CA GLY A 191 6.11 -4.61 -1.68
C GLY A 191 4.65 -4.91 -1.39
N CYS A 192 4.27 -6.19 -1.38
CA CYS A 192 2.93 -6.64 -1.03
C CYS A 192 3.02 -7.64 0.13
N LEU A 193 1.99 -7.72 0.96
CA LEU A 193 1.99 -8.58 2.14
C LEU A 193 1.03 -9.75 1.95
N PHE A 194 1.45 -10.93 2.40
CA PHE A 194 0.54 -12.03 2.66
C PHE A 194 0.54 -12.37 4.16
N LEU A 195 -0.64 -12.47 4.73
CA LEU A 195 -0.87 -12.84 6.13
C LEU A 195 -1.46 -14.27 6.17
N PRO A 196 -0.62 -15.31 6.35
CA PRO A 196 -1.05 -16.70 6.25
C PRO A 196 -2.18 -17.09 7.21
N GLU A 197 -2.12 -16.63 8.46
CA GLU A 197 -3.15 -16.92 9.47
C GLU A 197 -4.54 -16.39 9.11
N TYR A 198 -4.59 -15.39 8.22
CA TYR A 198 -5.82 -14.74 7.77
C TYR A 198 -6.19 -15.11 6.32
N GLN A 199 -5.32 -15.83 5.60
CA GLN A 199 -5.48 -16.03 4.15
C GLN A 199 -5.80 -14.71 3.44
N LEU A 200 -5.03 -13.67 3.78
CA LEU A 200 -5.24 -12.30 3.32
C LEU A 200 -3.99 -11.79 2.61
N PHE A 201 -4.18 -11.32 1.38
CA PHE A 201 -3.15 -10.64 0.60
C PHE A 201 -3.45 -9.14 0.52
N ILE A 202 -2.48 -8.30 0.87
CA ILE A 202 -2.56 -6.84 0.78
C ILE A 202 -1.64 -6.40 -0.36
N GLY A 203 -2.24 -6.04 -1.49
CA GLY A 203 -1.57 -5.91 -2.78
C GLY A 203 -1.19 -4.48 -3.16
N ALA A 204 -1.23 -3.51 -2.24
CA ALA A 204 -0.96 -2.09 -2.54
C ALA A 204 -1.67 -1.64 -3.85
N ASP A 205 -0.91 -1.19 -4.85
CA ASP A 205 -1.42 -0.68 -6.12
C ASP A 205 -1.26 -1.66 -7.29
N LEU A 206 -1.25 -2.98 -7.00
CA LEU A 206 -1.33 -3.98 -8.08
C LEU A 206 -2.62 -3.87 -8.89
N CYS A 207 -3.62 -3.22 -8.31
CA CYS A 207 -4.86 -2.77 -8.94
C CYS A 207 -5.39 -1.55 -8.17
N TRP A 208 -6.17 -0.69 -8.81
CA TRP A 208 -6.77 0.49 -8.18
C TRP A 208 -8.10 0.22 -7.45
N GLY A 209 -8.42 -1.03 -7.21
CA GLY A 209 -9.61 -1.50 -6.52
C GLY A 209 -10.00 -2.88 -7.01
N ILE A 210 -10.33 -3.77 -6.10
CA ILE A 210 -10.71 -5.15 -6.46
C ILE A 210 -11.96 -5.15 -7.36
N ASP A 211 -12.90 -4.25 -7.11
CA ASP A 211 -14.09 -4.07 -7.98
C ASP A 211 -13.74 -3.57 -9.40
N LEU A 212 -12.54 -3.02 -9.59
CA LEU A 212 -12.05 -2.51 -10.87
C LEU A 212 -11.20 -3.54 -11.64
N LEU A 213 -10.87 -4.69 -11.05
CA LEU A 213 -10.12 -5.76 -11.73
C LEU A 213 -10.68 -6.11 -13.12
N PRO A 214 -12.02 -6.26 -13.31
CA PRO A 214 -12.58 -6.57 -14.62
C PRO A 214 -12.41 -5.46 -15.66
N LEU A 215 -12.16 -4.23 -15.22
CA LEU A 215 -12.04 -3.05 -16.07
C LEU A 215 -10.59 -2.69 -16.40
N THR A 216 -9.62 -3.23 -15.66
CA THR A 216 -8.21 -2.82 -15.75
C THR A 216 -7.62 -2.99 -17.17
N GLU A 217 -8.01 -4.03 -17.89
CA GLU A 217 -7.61 -4.24 -19.30
C GLU A 217 -8.16 -3.15 -20.25
N GLN A 218 -9.20 -2.43 -19.82
CA GLN A 218 -9.82 -1.34 -20.57
C GLN A 218 -9.24 0.03 -20.18
N MET A 219 -8.13 0.07 -19.42
CA MET A 219 -7.51 1.32 -18.99
C MET A 219 -7.20 2.22 -20.19
N ARG A 220 -7.50 3.52 -20.04
CA ARG A 220 -7.18 4.50 -21.08
C ARG A 220 -5.69 4.86 -21.05
N TRP A 221 -5.21 5.41 -22.15
CA TRP A 221 -3.80 5.76 -22.32
C TRP A 221 -3.29 6.74 -21.26
N ILE A 222 -4.04 7.81 -20.92
CA ILE A 222 -3.57 8.78 -19.89
C ILE A 222 -3.37 8.12 -18.53
N PRO A 223 -4.36 7.42 -17.93
CA PRO A 223 -4.14 6.75 -16.66
C PRO A 223 -3.11 5.59 -16.74
N SER A 224 -2.91 4.98 -17.91
CA SER A 224 -1.84 3.98 -18.04
C SER A 224 -0.42 4.55 -17.95
N GLN A 225 -0.25 5.87 -18.15
CA GLN A 225 1.07 6.52 -18.02
C GLN A 225 1.52 6.68 -16.54
N VAL A 226 0.63 6.42 -15.57
CA VAL A 226 1.00 6.36 -14.14
C VAL A 226 1.70 5.05 -13.81
N GLN A 227 1.49 4.00 -14.62
CA GLN A 227 2.14 2.71 -14.42
C GLN A 227 3.60 2.77 -14.92
N ASP A 228 4.53 2.16 -14.16
CA ASP A 228 5.93 2.02 -14.60
C ASP A 228 6.00 1.07 -15.83
N ASN A 229 5.24 -0.02 -15.79
CA ASN A 229 5.12 -0.98 -16.90
C ASN A 229 3.69 -1.53 -16.98
N VAL A 230 2.98 -1.19 -18.07
CA VAL A 230 1.57 -1.57 -18.27
C VAL A 230 1.40 -3.07 -18.46
N GLU A 231 2.32 -3.75 -19.17
CA GLU A 231 2.24 -5.19 -19.41
C GLU A 231 2.34 -5.97 -18.09
N THR A 232 3.37 -5.68 -17.30
CA THR A 232 3.56 -6.27 -15.98
C THR A 232 2.43 -5.92 -15.02
N TYR A 233 1.87 -4.70 -15.11
CA TYR A 233 0.69 -4.32 -14.34
C TYR A 233 -0.53 -5.21 -14.66
N LEU A 234 -0.74 -5.57 -15.93
CA LEU A 234 -1.80 -6.49 -16.35
C LEU A 234 -1.53 -7.94 -15.93
N GLU A 235 -0.26 -8.36 -15.87
CA GLU A 235 0.13 -9.66 -15.29
C GLU A 235 -0.25 -9.73 -13.80
N ASN A 236 -0.03 -8.66 -13.05
CA ASN A 236 -0.44 -8.57 -11.65
C ASN A 236 -1.97 -8.66 -11.48
N VAL A 237 -2.75 -8.10 -12.40
CA VAL A 237 -4.22 -8.27 -12.40
C VAL A 237 -4.60 -9.75 -12.49
N ASN A 238 -3.92 -10.51 -13.36
CA ASN A 238 -4.14 -11.96 -13.48
C ASN A 238 -3.66 -12.73 -12.24
N PHE A 239 -2.55 -12.30 -11.64
CA PHE A 239 -2.08 -12.82 -10.37
C PHE A 239 -3.13 -12.63 -9.26
N LEU A 240 -3.69 -11.42 -9.10
CA LEU A 240 -4.75 -11.15 -8.11
C LEU A 240 -6.00 -12.01 -8.36
N ARG A 241 -6.42 -12.18 -9.62
CA ARG A 241 -7.51 -13.09 -9.99
C ARG A 241 -7.22 -14.53 -9.58
N SER A 242 -5.98 -14.98 -9.75
CA SER A 242 -5.59 -16.33 -9.34
C SER A 242 -5.67 -16.54 -7.83
N LEU A 243 -5.26 -15.54 -7.03
CA LEU A 243 -5.37 -15.58 -5.57
C LEU A 243 -6.84 -15.67 -5.12
N LEU A 244 -7.70 -14.82 -5.68
CA LEU A 244 -9.14 -14.86 -5.40
C LEU A 244 -9.77 -16.22 -5.74
N ASN A 245 -9.38 -16.85 -6.85
CA ASN A 245 -9.84 -18.18 -7.25
C ASN A 245 -9.34 -19.30 -6.32
N GLN A 246 -8.26 -19.06 -5.57
CA GLN A 246 -7.76 -19.98 -4.54
C GLN A 246 -8.39 -19.74 -3.17
N GLY A 247 -9.34 -18.80 -3.05
CA GLY A 247 -10.00 -18.47 -1.80
C GLY A 247 -9.16 -17.58 -0.87
N ILE A 248 -8.12 -16.93 -1.41
CA ILE A 248 -7.35 -15.92 -0.69
C ILE A 248 -8.07 -14.58 -0.86
N ASP A 249 -8.38 -13.93 0.26
CA ASP A 249 -8.93 -12.57 0.21
C ASP A 249 -7.85 -11.57 -0.18
N VAL A 250 -8.23 -10.60 -0.98
CA VAL A 250 -7.32 -9.57 -1.50
C VAL A 250 -7.86 -8.19 -1.13
N LEU A 251 -6.99 -7.37 -0.56
CA LEU A 251 -7.19 -5.94 -0.35
C LEU A 251 -6.12 -5.17 -1.14
N VAL A 252 -6.51 -4.03 -1.72
CA VAL A 252 -5.60 -3.09 -2.37
C VAL A 252 -5.77 -1.69 -1.79
N SER A 253 -4.80 -0.81 -2.01
CA SER A 253 -4.74 0.49 -1.32
C SER A 253 -5.94 1.39 -1.55
N HIS A 254 -6.64 1.24 -2.66
CA HIS A 254 -7.74 2.13 -3.04
C HIS A 254 -9.12 1.44 -3.00
N ASP A 255 -9.23 0.32 -2.33
CA ASP A 255 -10.51 -0.34 -2.14
C ASP A 255 -11.50 0.55 -1.37
N PRO A 256 -12.79 0.51 -1.72
CA PRO A 256 -13.81 1.22 -0.97
C PRO A 256 -13.82 0.81 0.51
N ILE A 257 -13.96 1.79 1.39
CA ILE A 257 -13.91 1.62 2.86
C ILE A 257 -14.81 0.47 3.33
N ASN A 258 -16.06 0.41 2.84
CA ASN A 258 -16.99 -0.64 3.21
C ASN A 258 -16.55 -2.05 2.74
N CYS A 259 -15.76 -2.16 1.69
CA CYS A 259 -15.18 -3.43 1.24
C CYS A 259 -14.09 -3.89 2.20
N VAL A 260 -13.19 -2.96 2.57
CA VAL A 260 -12.12 -3.23 3.54
C VAL A 260 -12.69 -3.63 4.90
N GLU A 261 -13.67 -2.86 5.43
CA GLU A 261 -14.35 -3.16 6.70
C GLU A 261 -14.93 -4.57 6.69
N ARG A 262 -15.72 -4.90 5.69
CA ARG A 262 -16.34 -6.23 5.60
C ARG A 262 -15.31 -7.36 5.64
N ILE A 263 -14.23 -7.26 4.86
CA ILE A 263 -13.19 -8.30 4.82
C ILE A 263 -12.47 -8.39 6.16
N LEU A 264 -12.10 -7.28 6.77
CA LEU A 264 -11.39 -7.28 8.04
C LEU A 264 -12.27 -7.78 9.20
N ASP A 265 -13.54 -7.39 9.26
CA ASP A 265 -14.49 -7.87 10.28
C ASP A 265 -14.66 -9.39 10.17
N GLU A 266 -14.89 -9.93 8.96
CA GLU A 266 -14.96 -11.38 8.72
C GLU A 266 -13.68 -12.11 9.18
N LYS A 267 -12.49 -11.53 8.98
CA LYS A 267 -11.20 -12.14 9.40
C LYS A 267 -10.98 -12.06 10.91
N MET A 268 -11.46 -10.99 11.55
CA MET A 268 -11.28 -10.79 12.98
C MET A 268 -12.32 -11.55 13.82
N ASP A 269 -13.56 -11.71 13.32
CA ASP A 269 -14.61 -12.49 13.99
C ASP A 269 -14.32 -14.02 13.98
N LEU A 270 -13.49 -14.49 13.05
CA LEU A 270 -13.05 -15.88 12.97
C LEU A 270 -11.83 -16.19 13.87
N SER A 271 -11.38 -15.23 14.70
CA SER A 271 -10.14 -15.31 15.48
C SER A 271 -10.35 -15.82 16.92
#